data_e853148129edcb3127220413a0398e8c
#
_entry.id   e853148129edcb3127220413a0398e8c
#
_cell.length_a   1.000
_cell.length_b   1.000
_cell.length_c   1.000
_cell.angle_alpha   90.00
_cell.angle_beta   90.00
_cell.angle_gamma   90.00
#
_symmetry.space_group_name_H-M   'P 1'
#
loop_
_entity.id
_entity.type
_entity.pdbx_description
1 polymer ?
#
loop_
_entity_poly.entity_id
_entity_poly.type
_entity_poly.pdbx_seq_one_letter_code
_entity_poly.pdbx_strand_id
1 'polypeptide(L)'
;LVGMAASVDNPKVKGYISVAGAGRPAYEIIEEQMAGQPEVIRNMVRSINTSLKEGKLVPDVPIGLQALFRSSVQPYMISWYTYNPQEIIKKLKVPVLILQGDKDMQVSVKDAELLKRSQPSADYHLIGNMNHLMKTCDTMDQQKQMATYTDPALPLHKDVLILIEKFVSKP
;
A
#
# COMPACT_ATOMS: atom_id res chain seq x y z
N LEU A 1 3.19 4.99 -3.52
CA LEU A 1 3.10 6.38 -3.02
C LEU A 1 4.10 7.31 -3.70
N VAL A 2 5.40 6.91 -3.82
CA VAL A 2 6.42 7.72 -4.53
C VAL A 2 6.00 8.01 -5.97
N GLY A 3 5.58 7.00 -6.73
CA GLY A 3 5.07 7.17 -8.09
C GLY A 3 3.85 8.11 -8.15
N MET A 4 2.93 7.99 -7.18
CA MET A 4 1.78 8.89 -7.07
C MET A 4 2.21 10.34 -6.87
N ALA A 5 3.12 10.59 -5.92
CA ALA A 5 3.65 11.94 -5.65
C ALA A 5 4.40 12.52 -6.85
N ALA A 6 5.22 11.71 -7.52
CA ALA A 6 5.96 12.11 -8.73
C ALA A 6 5.06 12.35 -9.97
N SER A 7 3.82 11.88 -9.93
CA SER A 7 2.84 12.09 -11.00
C SER A 7 2.08 13.42 -10.87
N VAL A 8 2.12 14.06 -9.70
CA VAL A 8 1.46 15.36 -9.48
C VAL A 8 2.16 16.42 -10.33
N ASP A 9 1.36 17.16 -11.10
CA ASP A 9 1.80 18.23 -11.99
C ASP A 9 2.95 17.87 -12.97
N ASN A 10 3.12 16.57 -13.26
CA ASN A 10 4.11 16.08 -14.21
C ASN A 10 3.49 15.93 -15.60
N PRO A 11 3.85 16.79 -16.59
CA PRO A 11 3.21 16.80 -17.91
C PRO A 11 3.54 15.55 -18.76
N LYS A 12 4.53 14.76 -18.37
CA LYS A 12 4.90 13.51 -19.04
C LYS A 12 4.01 12.34 -18.61
N VAL A 13 3.34 12.44 -17.47
CA VAL A 13 2.43 11.40 -16.97
C VAL A 13 1.07 11.57 -17.64
N LYS A 14 0.59 10.52 -18.30
CA LYS A 14 -0.69 10.50 -19.01
C LYS A 14 -1.81 9.78 -18.27
N GLY A 15 -1.46 8.99 -17.25
CA GLY A 15 -2.37 8.27 -16.38
C GLY A 15 -1.64 7.71 -15.16
N TYR A 16 -2.37 7.34 -14.14
CA TYR A 16 -1.83 6.74 -12.93
C TYR A 16 -2.58 5.45 -12.58
N ILE A 17 -1.85 4.39 -12.32
CA ILE A 17 -2.43 3.10 -11.93
C ILE A 17 -1.95 2.76 -10.52
N SER A 18 -2.90 2.58 -9.60
CA SER A 18 -2.66 2.09 -8.25
C SER A 18 -3.06 0.61 -8.19
N VAL A 19 -2.11 -0.28 -7.99
CA VAL A 19 -2.38 -1.70 -7.78
C VAL A 19 -2.04 -2.03 -6.34
N ALA A 20 -3.01 -2.49 -5.56
CA ALA A 20 -2.84 -2.81 -4.14
C ALA A 20 -2.15 -1.67 -3.37
N GLY A 21 -2.50 -0.42 -3.70
CA GLY A 21 -1.86 0.78 -3.15
C GLY A 21 -2.45 1.20 -1.82
N ALA A 22 -1.57 1.59 -0.89
CA ALA A 22 -1.97 2.15 0.40
C ALA A 22 -2.81 3.42 0.25
N GLY A 23 -3.94 3.48 0.93
CA GLY A 23 -4.83 4.65 1.01
C GLY A 23 -4.66 5.45 2.29
N ARG A 24 -3.79 5.01 3.20
CA ARG A 24 -3.48 5.66 4.47
C ARG A 24 -2.00 5.95 4.61
N PRO A 25 -1.59 6.90 5.46
CA PRO A 25 -0.19 7.08 5.81
C PRO A 25 0.45 5.78 6.29
N ALA A 26 1.73 5.59 5.96
CA ALA A 26 2.41 4.32 6.21
C ALA A 26 2.44 3.91 7.69
N TYR A 27 2.55 4.86 8.61
CA TYR A 27 2.54 4.56 10.05
C TYR A 27 1.21 3.93 10.51
N GLU A 28 0.06 4.31 9.94
CA GLU A 28 -1.24 3.71 10.26
C GLU A 28 -1.32 2.25 9.81
N ILE A 29 -0.78 1.96 8.62
CA ILE A 29 -0.75 0.60 8.08
C ILE A 29 0.18 -0.29 8.90
N ILE A 30 1.35 0.21 9.28
CA ILE A 30 2.30 -0.50 10.15
C ILE A 30 1.63 -0.84 11.49
N GLU A 31 0.93 0.12 12.12
CA GLU A 31 0.22 -0.12 13.37
C GLU A 31 -0.89 -1.15 13.23
N GLU A 32 -1.63 -1.14 12.13
CA GLU A 32 -2.67 -2.14 11.84
C GLU A 32 -2.06 -3.53 11.63
N GLN A 33 -0.98 -3.65 10.87
CA GLN A 33 -0.27 -4.93 10.67
C GLN A 33 0.27 -5.51 11.98
N MET A 34 0.58 -4.64 12.94
CA MET A 34 1.04 -5.03 14.28
C MET A 34 -0.10 -5.27 15.29
N ALA A 35 -1.37 -5.13 14.88
CA ALA A 35 -2.52 -5.21 15.79
C ALA A 35 -2.63 -6.56 16.54
N GLY A 36 -2.18 -7.66 15.92
CA GLY A 36 -2.13 -8.99 16.54
C GLY A 36 -1.00 -9.22 17.55
N GLN A 37 -0.06 -8.27 17.68
CA GLN A 37 1.07 -8.39 18.62
C GLN A 37 0.65 -8.03 20.06
N PRO A 38 1.40 -8.52 21.08
CA PRO A 38 1.20 -8.11 22.47
C PRO A 38 1.16 -6.60 22.64
N GLU A 39 0.40 -6.11 23.61
CA GLU A 39 0.19 -4.68 23.83
C GLU A 39 1.50 -3.90 24.02
N VAL A 40 2.47 -4.49 24.73
CA VAL A 40 3.80 -3.88 24.93
C VAL A 40 4.47 -3.60 23.58
N ILE A 41 4.42 -4.55 22.64
CA ILE A 41 5.00 -4.38 21.30
C ILE A 41 4.26 -3.31 20.52
N ARG A 42 2.92 -3.32 20.56
CA ARG A 42 2.11 -2.28 19.89
C ARG A 42 2.43 -0.88 20.40
N ASN A 43 2.60 -0.74 21.72
CA ASN A 43 2.94 0.54 22.34
C ASN A 43 4.35 1.02 21.93
N MET A 44 5.32 0.10 21.85
CA MET A 44 6.65 0.42 21.32
C MET A 44 6.59 0.91 19.86
N VAL A 45 5.84 0.22 19.01
CA VAL A 45 5.63 0.63 17.61
C VAL A 45 5.01 2.02 17.50
N ARG A 46 3.97 2.30 18.28
CA ARG A 46 3.33 3.64 18.32
C ARG A 46 4.31 4.73 18.78
N SER A 47 5.11 4.44 19.81
CA SER A 47 6.12 5.39 20.32
C SER A 47 7.17 5.70 19.25
N ILE A 48 7.69 4.67 18.56
CA ILE A 48 8.65 4.84 17.46
C ILE A 48 8.02 5.63 16.31
N ASN A 49 6.82 5.26 15.89
CA ASN A 49 6.10 5.98 14.83
C ASN A 49 5.90 7.46 15.18
N THR A 50 5.53 7.76 16.43
CA THR A 50 5.37 9.14 16.89
C THR A 50 6.67 9.94 16.75
N SER A 51 7.79 9.38 17.19
CA SER A 51 9.10 10.01 17.06
C SER A 51 9.48 10.26 15.59
N LEU A 52 9.29 9.23 14.73
CA LEU A 52 9.61 9.34 13.31
C LEU A 52 8.71 10.35 12.57
N LYS A 53 7.44 10.46 12.94
CA LYS A 53 6.52 11.50 12.43
C LYS A 53 6.99 12.92 12.78
N GLU A 54 7.63 13.08 13.92
CA GLU A 54 8.23 14.34 14.37
C GLU A 54 9.61 14.60 13.78
N GLY A 55 10.10 13.71 12.89
CA GLY A 55 11.44 13.81 12.30
C GLY A 55 12.56 13.39 13.23
N LYS A 56 12.26 12.74 14.36
CA LYS A 56 13.24 12.33 15.37
C LYS A 56 13.66 10.88 15.15
N LEU A 57 14.97 10.64 15.12
CA LEU A 57 15.53 9.28 15.08
C LEU A 57 15.39 8.59 16.44
N VAL A 58 15.21 7.28 16.43
CA VAL A 58 15.15 6.39 17.59
C VAL A 58 16.34 5.46 17.53
N PRO A 59 17.45 5.74 18.26
CA PRO A 59 18.67 4.95 18.16
C PRO A 59 18.52 3.54 18.78
N ASP A 60 17.77 3.43 19.87
CA ASP A 60 17.66 2.20 20.65
C ASP A 60 16.37 1.43 20.29
N VAL A 61 16.35 0.87 19.08
CA VAL A 61 15.22 0.04 18.65
C VAL A 61 15.39 -1.39 19.16
N PRO A 62 14.39 -1.97 19.87
CA PRO A 62 14.43 -3.36 20.32
C PRO A 62 14.70 -4.34 19.17
N ILE A 63 15.46 -5.42 19.46
CA ILE A 63 15.88 -6.41 18.44
C ILE A 63 14.70 -6.94 17.61
N GLY A 64 13.58 -7.26 18.26
CA GLY A 64 12.37 -7.75 17.58
C GLY A 64 11.71 -6.74 16.62
N LEU A 65 12.05 -5.46 16.71
CA LEU A 65 11.51 -4.39 15.86
C LEU A 65 12.54 -3.86 14.84
N GLN A 66 13.78 -4.34 14.86
CA GLN A 66 14.83 -3.87 13.97
C GLN A 66 14.57 -4.20 12.49
N ALA A 67 13.83 -5.26 12.21
CA ALA A 67 13.41 -5.56 10.82
C ALA A 67 12.61 -4.40 10.20
N LEU A 68 11.81 -3.68 11.00
CA LEU A 68 10.99 -2.55 10.58
C LEU A 68 11.70 -1.20 10.77
N PHE A 69 12.38 -1.01 11.92
CA PHE A 69 12.79 0.32 12.39
C PHE A 69 14.30 0.47 12.60
N ARG A 70 15.14 -0.40 12.00
CA ARG A 70 16.60 -0.24 12.13
C ARG A 70 17.03 1.18 11.70
N SER A 71 18.07 1.71 12.33
CA SER A 71 18.53 3.10 12.16
C SER A 71 18.72 3.50 10.70
N SER A 72 19.18 2.57 9.84
CA SER A 72 19.40 2.85 8.42
C SER A 72 18.14 3.12 7.58
N VAL A 73 16.94 2.68 8.03
CA VAL A 73 15.68 2.92 7.32
C VAL A 73 14.91 4.11 7.89
N GLN A 74 15.23 4.58 9.07
CA GLN A 74 14.47 5.64 9.73
C GLN A 74 14.44 6.96 8.94
N PRO A 75 15.52 7.45 8.31
CA PRO A 75 15.47 8.64 7.46
C PRO A 75 14.48 8.50 6.30
N TYR A 76 14.42 7.31 5.69
CA TYR A 76 13.41 7.00 4.67
C TYR A 76 11.99 7.03 5.26
N MET A 77 11.78 6.41 6.43
CA MET A 77 10.47 6.38 7.09
C MET A 77 9.99 7.77 7.48
N ILE A 78 10.87 8.62 8.01
CA ILE A 78 10.57 10.02 8.30
C ILE A 78 10.05 10.73 7.05
N SER A 79 10.79 10.60 5.94
CA SER A 79 10.34 11.15 4.66
C SER A 79 9.01 10.54 4.20
N TRP A 80 8.85 9.22 4.33
CA TRP A 80 7.64 8.52 3.90
C TRP A 80 6.40 8.93 4.70
N TYR A 81 6.55 9.17 6.00
CA TYR A 81 5.46 9.56 6.90
C TYR A 81 4.91 10.96 6.65
N THR A 82 5.63 11.81 5.92
CA THR A 82 5.13 13.12 5.51
C THR A 82 4.02 13.03 4.46
N TYR A 83 3.85 11.87 3.80
CA TYR A 83 2.92 11.72 2.70
C TYR A 83 1.61 11.07 3.15
N ASN A 84 0.49 11.75 2.84
CA ASN A 84 -0.84 11.19 2.94
C ASN A 84 -1.34 10.81 1.53
N PRO A 85 -1.55 9.52 1.21
CA PRO A 85 -1.99 9.08 -0.11
C PRO A 85 -3.29 9.73 -0.56
N GLN A 86 -4.23 9.96 0.34
CA GLN A 86 -5.52 10.57 0.05
C GLN A 86 -5.35 12.02 -0.42
N GLU A 87 -4.44 12.77 0.21
CA GLU A 87 -4.19 14.17 -0.18
C GLU A 87 -3.39 14.28 -1.47
N ILE A 88 -2.59 13.27 -1.79
CA ILE A 88 -1.80 13.26 -3.02
C ILE A 88 -2.66 12.87 -4.22
N ILE A 89 -3.49 11.81 -4.09
CA ILE A 89 -4.32 11.33 -5.20
C ILE A 89 -5.33 12.38 -5.66
N LYS A 90 -5.83 13.22 -4.75
CA LYS A 90 -6.70 14.38 -5.07
C LYS A 90 -6.06 15.36 -6.05
N LYS A 91 -4.73 15.47 -6.03
CA LYS A 91 -3.98 16.42 -6.86
C LYS A 91 -3.71 15.89 -8.27
N LEU A 92 -3.95 14.60 -8.52
CA LEU A 92 -3.77 14.03 -9.86
C LEU A 92 -4.86 14.55 -10.81
N LYS A 93 -4.40 15.17 -11.90
CA LYS A 93 -5.27 15.72 -12.96
C LYS A 93 -5.41 14.78 -14.17
N VAL A 94 -4.71 13.64 -14.11
CA VAL A 94 -4.72 12.60 -15.14
C VAL A 94 -5.72 11.50 -14.79
N PRO A 95 -6.16 10.68 -15.75
CA PRO A 95 -6.96 9.49 -15.46
C PRO A 95 -6.28 8.60 -14.41
N VAL A 96 -7.08 8.04 -13.51
CA VAL A 96 -6.60 7.17 -12.43
C VAL A 96 -7.35 5.85 -12.48
N LEU A 97 -6.59 4.73 -12.41
CA LEU A 97 -7.11 3.39 -12.23
C LEU A 97 -6.68 2.89 -10.85
N ILE A 98 -7.62 2.33 -10.08
CA ILE A 98 -7.36 1.71 -8.78
C ILE A 98 -7.79 0.25 -8.86
N LEU A 99 -6.84 -0.68 -8.66
CA LEU A 99 -7.06 -2.12 -8.62
C LEU A 99 -6.75 -2.64 -7.22
N GLN A 100 -7.67 -3.40 -6.64
CA GLN A 100 -7.51 -4.00 -5.32
C GLN A 100 -8.03 -5.43 -5.30
N GLY A 101 -7.30 -6.34 -4.67
CA GLY A 101 -7.75 -7.69 -4.41
C GLY A 101 -8.59 -7.79 -3.12
N ASP A 102 -9.67 -8.57 -3.13
CA ASP A 102 -10.49 -8.81 -1.93
C ASP A 102 -9.84 -9.77 -0.93
N LYS A 103 -8.76 -10.46 -1.34
CA LYS A 103 -7.96 -11.36 -0.50
C LYS A 103 -6.57 -10.81 -0.20
N ASP A 104 -6.37 -9.51 -0.34
CA ASP A 104 -5.11 -8.88 0.01
C ASP A 104 -4.95 -8.79 1.54
N MET A 105 -3.92 -9.46 2.07
CA MET A 105 -3.61 -9.47 3.51
C MET A 105 -2.66 -8.34 3.92
N GLN A 106 -2.06 -7.63 2.98
CA GLN A 106 -1.07 -6.56 3.27
C GLN A 106 -1.70 -5.17 3.19
N VAL A 107 -2.51 -4.93 2.16
CA VAL A 107 -3.23 -3.66 1.96
C VAL A 107 -4.72 -3.97 1.88
N SER A 108 -5.47 -3.42 2.78
CA SER A 108 -6.89 -3.73 2.91
C SER A 108 -7.75 -3.09 1.80
N VAL A 109 -8.90 -3.67 1.52
CA VAL A 109 -9.92 -3.08 0.62
C VAL A 109 -10.25 -1.65 1.04
N LYS A 110 -10.27 -1.37 2.36
CA LYS A 110 -10.48 -0.02 2.92
C LYS A 110 -9.49 1.01 2.35
N ASP A 111 -8.25 0.63 2.10
CA ASP A 111 -7.25 1.54 1.55
C ASP A 111 -7.62 1.98 0.13
N ALA A 112 -8.02 1.04 -0.72
CA ALA A 112 -8.48 1.35 -2.07
C ALA A 112 -9.77 2.18 -2.08
N GLU A 113 -10.70 1.91 -1.17
CA GLU A 113 -11.92 2.71 -0.99
C GLU A 113 -11.62 4.15 -0.54
N LEU A 114 -10.62 4.35 0.33
CA LEU A 114 -10.17 5.67 0.75
C LEU A 114 -9.57 6.44 -0.43
N LEU A 115 -8.76 5.78 -1.27
CA LEU A 115 -8.25 6.38 -2.50
C LEU A 115 -9.39 6.74 -3.47
N LYS A 116 -10.35 5.83 -3.68
CA LYS A 116 -11.53 6.09 -4.54
C LYS A 116 -12.38 7.24 -4.03
N ARG A 117 -12.61 7.31 -2.73
CA ARG A 117 -13.34 8.45 -2.12
C ARG A 117 -12.60 9.78 -2.30
N SER A 118 -11.27 9.73 -2.25
CA SER A 118 -10.42 10.91 -2.40
C SER A 118 -10.26 11.35 -3.86
N GLN A 119 -10.44 10.43 -4.82
CA GLN A 119 -10.44 10.69 -6.26
C GLN A 119 -11.69 10.08 -6.90
N PRO A 120 -12.85 10.75 -6.82
CA PRO A 120 -14.12 10.19 -7.28
C PRO A 120 -14.17 9.85 -8.78
N SER A 121 -13.35 10.49 -9.61
CA SER A 121 -13.24 10.21 -11.03
C SER A 121 -12.40 8.98 -11.38
N ALA A 122 -11.67 8.40 -10.39
CA ALA A 122 -10.86 7.21 -10.63
C ALA A 122 -11.73 6.03 -11.07
N ASP A 123 -11.23 5.24 -12.00
CA ASP A 123 -11.79 3.94 -12.36
C ASP A 123 -11.37 2.94 -11.26
N TYR A 124 -12.31 2.33 -10.54
CA TYR A 124 -12.03 1.48 -9.38
C TYR A 124 -12.57 0.07 -9.60
N HIS A 125 -11.71 -0.92 -9.40
CA HIS A 125 -12.07 -2.32 -9.49
C HIS A 125 -11.61 -3.10 -8.26
N LEU A 126 -12.56 -3.72 -7.56
CA LEU A 126 -12.30 -4.75 -6.57
C LEU A 126 -12.30 -6.11 -7.29
N ILE A 127 -11.15 -6.78 -7.31
CA ILE A 127 -10.95 -8.04 -8.00
C ILE A 127 -11.14 -9.19 -7.00
N GLY A 128 -12.16 -10.01 -7.25
CA GLY A 128 -12.48 -11.15 -6.40
C GLY A 128 -11.40 -12.23 -6.47
N ASN A 129 -11.09 -12.85 -5.32
CA ASN A 129 -10.06 -13.90 -5.19
C ASN A 129 -8.67 -13.48 -5.66
N MET A 130 -8.33 -12.21 -5.53
CA MET A 130 -6.97 -11.71 -5.81
C MET A 130 -6.27 -11.32 -4.52
N ASN A 131 -5.03 -11.76 -4.35
CA ASN A 131 -4.16 -11.39 -3.23
C ASN A 131 -3.22 -10.23 -3.56
N HIS A 132 -2.35 -9.86 -2.60
CA HIS A 132 -1.39 -8.75 -2.76
C HIS A 132 -0.39 -8.94 -3.92
N LEU A 133 -0.02 -10.18 -4.25
CA LEU A 133 0.85 -10.49 -5.39
C LEU A 133 0.12 -10.49 -6.73
N MET A 134 -1.14 -10.05 -6.75
CA MET A 134 -1.99 -10.08 -7.95
C MET A 134 -2.19 -11.50 -8.49
N LYS A 135 -2.13 -12.52 -7.62
CA LYS A 135 -2.36 -13.92 -7.96
C LYS A 135 -3.73 -14.35 -7.48
N THR A 136 -4.31 -15.36 -8.14
CA THR A 136 -5.57 -15.96 -7.69
C THR A 136 -5.37 -16.66 -6.35
N CYS A 137 -6.15 -16.28 -5.35
CA CYS A 137 -6.18 -16.89 -4.02
C CYS A 137 -7.57 -16.65 -3.41
N ASP A 138 -8.31 -17.72 -3.12
CA ASP A 138 -9.70 -17.67 -2.66
C ASP A 138 -9.87 -17.62 -1.13
N THR A 139 -8.77 -17.49 -0.40
CA THR A 139 -8.76 -17.62 1.06
C THR A 139 -7.94 -16.52 1.74
N MET A 140 -8.28 -16.24 3.00
CA MET A 140 -7.48 -15.41 3.92
C MET A 140 -6.60 -16.26 4.85
N ASP A 141 -6.54 -17.58 4.66
CA ASP A 141 -5.64 -18.45 5.41
C ASP A 141 -4.18 -18.10 5.13
N GLN A 142 -3.42 -17.79 6.19
CA GLN A 142 -2.05 -17.29 6.07
C GLN A 142 -1.11 -18.29 5.37
N GLN A 143 -1.22 -19.58 5.65
CA GLN A 143 -0.32 -20.58 5.05
C GLN A 143 -0.58 -20.72 3.56
N LYS A 144 -1.85 -20.76 3.15
CA LYS A 144 -2.23 -20.83 1.74
C LYS A 144 -1.84 -19.55 0.99
N GLN A 145 -2.02 -18.39 1.61
CA GLN A 145 -1.55 -17.11 1.06
C GLN A 145 -0.04 -17.13 0.84
N MET A 146 0.74 -17.53 1.86
CA MET A 146 2.21 -17.60 1.76
C MET A 146 2.70 -18.57 0.69
N ALA A 147 2.00 -19.65 0.43
CA ALA A 147 2.33 -20.57 -0.65
C ALA A 147 2.34 -19.88 -2.03
N THR A 148 1.45 -18.91 -2.25
CA THR A 148 1.44 -18.15 -3.52
C THR A 148 2.65 -17.24 -3.69
N TYR A 149 3.35 -16.88 -2.62
CA TYR A 149 4.53 -16.00 -2.64
C TYR A 149 5.78 -16.73 -3.11
N THR A 150 5.85 -18.02 -2.89
CA THR A 150 7.02 -18.87 -3.21
C THR A 150 6.88 -19.65 -4.52
N ASP A 151 5.70 -19.62 -5.16
CA ASP A 151 5.45 -20.30 -6.41
C ASP A 151 5.55 -19.33 -7.60
N PRO A 152 6.68 -19.32 -8.35
CA PRO A 152 6.84 -18.44 -9.50
C PRO A 152 6.02 -18.89 -10.73
N ALA A 153 5.50 -20.12 -10.74
CA ALA A 153 4.70 -20.65 -11.85
C ALA A 153 3.24 -20.17 -11.82
N LEU A 154 2.76 -19.68 -10.67
CA LEU A 154 1.41 -19.12 -10.57
C LEU A 154 1.30 -17.84 -11.41
N PRO A 155 0.37 -17.79 -12.39
CA PRO A 155 0.17 -16.60 -13.20
C PRO A 155 -0.45 -15.45 -12.39
N LEU A 156 -0.35 -14.25 -12.93
CA LEU A 156 -1.14 -13.11 -12.45
C LEU A 156 -2.63 -13.39 -12.66
N HIS A 157 -3.45 -12.79 -11.80
CA HIS A 157 -4.91 -12.83 -11.97
C HIS A 157 -5.29 -12.22 -13.32
N LYS A 158 -6.09 -12.95 -14.10
CA LYS A 158 -6.43 -12.58 -15.49
C LYS A 158 -6.98 -11.16 -15.64
N ASP A 159 -7.79 -10.72 -14.66
CA ASP A 159 -8.47 -9.42 -14.75
C ASP A 159 -7.51 -8.24 -14.57
N VAL A 160 -6.36 -8.43 -13.92
CA VAL A 160 -5.35 -7.36 -13.75
C VAL A 160 -4.86 -6.86 -15.10
N LEU A 161 -4.41 -7.77 -15.98
CA LEU A 161 -3.88 -7.40 -17.29
C LEU A 161 -4.97 -6.80 -18.20
N ILE A 162 -6.17 -7.39 -18.20
CA ILE A 162 -7.31 -6.91 -18.98
C ILE A 162 -7.68 -5.48 -18.59
N LEU A 163 -7.75 -5.19 -17.28
CA LEU A 163 -8.13 -3.87 -16.77
C LEU A 163 -7.04 -2.82 -17.06
N ILE A 164 -5.77 -3.20 -16.92
CA ILE A 164 -4.64 -2.31 -17.26
C ILE A 164 -4.64 -2.02 -18.76
N GLU A 165 -4.74 -3.05 -19.61
CA GLU A 165 -4.78 -2.89 -21.07
C GLU A 165 -5.93 -1.96 -21.49
N LYS A 166 -7.13 -2.21 -20.98
CA LYS A 166 -8.30 -1.37 -21.23
C LYS A 166 -8.08 0.09 -20.79
N PHE A 167 -7.38 0.29 -19.67
CA PHE A 167 -7.11 1.64 -19.17
C PHE A 167 -6.09 2.39 -20.04
N VAL A 168 -4.97 1.75 -20.41
CA VAL A 168 -3.91 2.40 -21.20
C VAL A 168 -4.26 2.57 -22.67
N SER A 169 -5.23 1.79 -23.18
CA SER A 169 -5.72 1.90 -24.57
C SER A 169 -6.81 2.97 -24.76
N LYS A 170 -7.25 3.63 -23.66
CA LYS A 170 -8.16 4.77 -23.78
C LYS A 170 -7.43 5.93 -24.46
N PRO A 171 -8.03 6.58 -25.48
CA PRO A 171 -7.43 7.71 -26.19
C PRO A 171 -7.21 8.91 -25.28
#